data_3ff258599e9d4485cf3fc1d543baa739
#
_entry.id   3ff258599e9d4485cf3fc1d543baa739
#
_cell.length_a   1.000
_cell.length_b   1.000
_cell.length_c   1.000
_cell.angle_alpha   90.00
_cell.angle_beta   90.00
_cell.angle_gamma   90.00
#
_symmetry.space_group_name_H-M   'P 1'
#
loop_
_entity.id
_entity.type
_entity.pdbx_description
1 polymer ?
#
loop_
_entity_poly.entity_id
_entity_poly.type
_entity_poly.pdbx_seq_one_letter_code
_entity_poly.pdbx_strand_id
1 'polypeptide(L)'
;MRGAIAPALLIALAGGCATPPPPPQPPTPALVDTIVLLPEKDGRATAVTVTQGPSQVVLDRPYAAASAAAGGGGVRPSQSSAAEVQARFGAALAALPPRPASFVLYFVEGRDTLTDESKAVVERVFAEIAARPAPDIAVIGHTDSVGSATANDALSLQRAEAIRRELLQRGIVPENVQASGRGERELLVPTADNVAEPRNRRVEIIVR
;
A
#
# COMPACT_ATOMS: atom_id res chain seq x y z
N MET A 1 -98.67 25.90 29.80
CA MET A 1 -98.10 25.21 30.63
C MET A 1 -97.14 24.06 30.22
N ARG A 2 -96.31 24.03 29.47
CA ARG A 2 -95.27 23.00 29.28
C ARG A 2 -94.02 23.70 28.77
N GLY A 3 -93.05 23.95 29.63
CA GLY A 3 -91.78 24.51 29.31
C GLY A 3 -90.92 23.53 28.59
N ALA A 4 -90.36 23.86 27.45
CA ALA A 4 -89.38 23.11 26.71
C ALA A 4 -88.00 23.65 27.07
N ILE A 5 -87.18 22.75 27.67
CA ILE A 5 -85.75 23.02 27.95
C ILE A 5 -84.95 22.62 26.73
N ALA A 6 -84.26 23.54 26.08
CA ALA A 6 -83.31 23.24 25.02
C ALA A 6 -81.93 22.94 25.60
N PRO A 7 -81.24 21.91 25.15
CA PRO A 7 -79.86 21.62 25.60
C PRO A 7 -78.87 22.53 24.88
N ALA A 8 -77.98 23.21 25.61
CA ALA A 8 -76.86 23.94 25.10
C ALA A 8 -75.73 22.98 24.67
N LEU A 9 -75.36 23.03 23.41
CA LEU A 9 -74.26 22.29 22.82
C LEU A 9 -72.94 23.01 23.10
N LEU A 10 -72.13 22.48 24.01
CA LEU A 10 -70.78 22.96 24.26
C LEU A 10 -69.85 22.45 23.16
N ILE A 11 -69.36 23.33 22.26
CA ILE A 11 -68.32 23.03 21.26
C ILE A 11 -66.98 23.28 21.94
N ALA A 12 -66.23 22.19 22.31
CA ALA A 12 -64.85 22.27 22.75
C ALA A 12 -63.93 22.48 21.55
N LEU A 13 -63.37 23.68 21.42
CA LEU A 13 -62.30 23.97 20.47
C LEU A 13 -60.99 23.37 21.00
N ALA A 14 -60.58 22.19 20.48
CA ALA A 14 -59.26 21.64 20.66
C ALA A 14 -58.24 22.43 19.85
N GLY A 15 -57.59 23.41 20.49
CA GLY A 15 -56.44 24.11 19.90
C GLY A 15 -55.24 23.20 19.80
N GLY A 16 -55.04 22.57 18.65
CA GLY A 16 -53.81 21.82 18.36
C GLY A 16 -52.63 22.80 18.24
N CYS A 17 -51.71 22.75 19.21
CA CYS A 17 -50.38 23.42 19.07
C CYS A 17 -49.60 22.73 17.97
N ALA A 18 -49.65 23.26 16.76
CA ALA A 18 -48.75 22.85 15.68
C ALA A 18 -47.34 23.32 16.04
N THR A 19 -46.45 22.41 16.39
CA THR A 19 -45.03 22.72 16.50
C THR A 19 -44.52 23.17 15.14
N PRO A 20 -43.81 24.32 15.07
CA PRO A 20 -43.22 24.75 13.79
C PRO A 20 -42.25 23.70 13.27
N PRO A 21 -42.17 23.52 11.93
CA PRO A 21 -41.25 22.58 11.34
C PRO A 21 -39.81 22.93 11.76
N PRO A 22 -38.94 21.92 12.01
CA PRO A 22 -37.56 22.19 12.37
C PRO A 22 -36.89 23.01 11.26
N PRO A 23 -35.96 23.92 11.62
CA PRO A 23 -35.25 24.70 10.61
C PRO A 23 -34.53 23.79 9.62
N PRO A 24 -34.43 24.18 8.34
CA PRO A 24 -33.73 23.40 7.34
C PRO A 24 -32.30 23.14 7.81
N GLN A 25 -31.91 21.86 7.88
CA GLN A 25 -30.55 21.49 8.24
C GLN A 25 -29.60 22.03 7.16
N PRO A 26 -28.47 22.63 7.55
CA PRO A 26 -27.48 23.06 6.57
C PRO A 26 -27.09 21.88 5.70
N PRO A 27 -26.88 22.06 4.39
CA PRO A 27 -26.53 21.00 3.47
C PRO A 27 -25.26 20.31 4.00
N THR A 28 -25.31 19.00 4.16
CA THR A 28 -24.13 18.20 4.51
C THR A 28 -23.04 18.49 3.48
N PRO A 29 -21.81 18.84 3.89
CA PRO A 29 -20.74 19.11 2.94
C PRO A 29 -20.59 17.90 2.02
N ALA A 30 -20.65 18.10 0.72
CA ALA A 30 -20.40 17.03 -0.24
C ALA A 30 -18.99 16.50 -0.01
N LEU A 31 -18.85 15.18 0.16
CA LEU A 31 -17.55 14.54 0.26
C LEU A 31 -16.80 14.81 -1.04
N VAL A 32 -15.61 15.37 -0.94
CA VAL A 32 -14.73 15.66 -2.07
C VAL A 32 -13.43 14.89 -1.83
N ASP A 33 -13.17 13.92 -2.68
CA ASP A 33 -11.88 13.24 -2.67
C ASP A 33 -10.82 14.17 -3.25
N THR A 34 -9.69 14.25 -2.58
CA THR A 34 -8.54 15.02 -3.04
C THR A 34 -7.38 14.07 -3.27
N ILE A 35 -6.89 14.02 -4.49
CA ILE A 35 -5.73 13.23 -4.92
C ILE A 35 -4.60 14.19 -5.19
N VAL A 36 -3.41 13.94 -4.64
CA VAL A 36 -2.20 14.75 -4.88
C VAL A 36 -1.05 13.83 -5.24
N LEU A 37 -0.36 14.11 -6.35
CA LEU A 37 0.85 13.41 -6.74
C LEU A 37 2.04 13.91 -5.90
N LEU A 38 2.55 13.08 -5.01
CA LEU A 38 3.75 13.39 -4.24
C LEU A 38 5.00 13.16 -5.09
N PRO A 39 6.07 13.95 -4.89
CA PRO A 39 7.34 13.69 -5.55
C PRO A 39 7.94 12.37 -5.09
N GLU A 40 8.53 11.60 -6.02
CA GLU A 40 9.32 10.42 -5.66
C GLU A 40 10.63 10.83 -4.98
N LYS A 41 11.05 10.06 -3.95
CA LYS A 41 12.26 10.36 -3.19
C LYS A 41 13.55 10.23 -4.02
N ASP A 42 13.51 9.40 -5.05
CA ASP A 42 14.63 9.16 -5.98
C ASP A 42 14.60 10.08 -7.21
N GLY A 43 13.67 11.02 -7.26
CA GLY A 43 13.54 12.00 -8.34
C GLY A 43 12.98 11.46 -9.65
N ARG A 44 12.51 10.19 -9.69
CA ARG A 44 11.86 9.65 -10.89
C ARG A 44 10.59 10.41 -11.21
N ALA A 45 10.36 10.67 -12.49
CA ALA A 45 9.09 11.19 -12.96
C ALA A 45 8.03 10.08 -12.89
N THR A 46 6.92 10.39 -12.24
CA THR A 46 5.75 9.50 -12.14
C THR A 46 4.51 10.25 -12.60
N ALA A 47 3.51 9.53 -13.04
CA ALA A 47 2.21 10.09 -13.40
C ALA A 47 1.08 9.22 -12.85
N VAL A 48 -0.02 9.86 -12.46
CA VAL A 48 -1.25 9.20 -12.03
C VAL A 48 -2.40 9.74 -12.85
N THR A 49 -3.21 8.83 -13.39
CA THR A 49 -4.44 9.18 -14.08
C THR A 49 -5.61 9.02 -13.12
N VAL A 50 -6.38 10.09 -12.94
CA VAL A 50 -7.61 10.11 -12.13
C VAL A 50 -8.81 10.14 -13.05
N THR A 51 -9.72 9.18 -12.92
CA THR A 51 -10.89 9.04 -13.77
C THR A 51 -12.17 8.98 -12.93
N GLN A 52 -13.20 9.73 -13.33
CA GLN A 52 -14.54 9.65 -12.77
C GLN A 52 -15.57 9.78 -13.90
N GLY A 53 -16.27 8.69 -14.23
CA GLY A 53 -17.15 8.64 -15.40
C GLY A 53 -16.39 8.96 -16.70
N PRO A 54 -16.88 9.90 -17.51
CA PRO A 54 -16.18 10.31 -18.74
C PRO A 54 -15.04 11.31 -18.50
N SER A 55 -14.87 11.82 -17.28
CA SER A 55 -13.86 12.83 -16.94
C SER A 55 -12.55 12.15 -16.54
N GLN A 56 -11.44 12.61 -17.12
CA GLN A 56 -10.10 12.10 -16.86
C GLN A 56 -9.10 13.24 -16.76
N VAL A 57 -8.20 13.17 -15.77
CA VAL A 57 -7.10 14.11 -15.55
C VAL A 57 -5.80 13.34 -15.29
N VAL A 58 -4.72 13.74 -15.92
CA VAL A 58 -3.39 13.21 -15.68
C VAL A 58 -2.62 14.16 -14.74
N LEU A 59 -2.11 13.62 -13.66
CA LEU A 59 -1.20 14.29 -12.73
C LEU A 59 0.21 13.81 -13.06
N ASP A 60 1.05 14.65 -13.64
CA ASP A 60 2.36 14.30 -14.22
C ASP A 60 3.54 15.09 -13.64
N ARG A 61 3.29 15.91 -12.64
CA ARG A 61 4.31 16.72 -11.97
C ARG A 61 4.11 16.74 -10.45
N PRO A 62 5.18 16.97 -9.68
CA PRO A 62 5.08 17.04 -8.23
C PRO A 62 4.00 18.02 -7.76
N TYR A 63 3.19 17.58 -6.79
CA TYR A 63 2.06 18.30 -6.20
C TYR A 63 0.92 18.65 -7.16
N ALA A 64 0.93 18.15 -8.44
CA ALA A 64 -0.28 18.16 -9.25
C ALA A 64 -1.40 17.44 -8.48
N ALA A 65 -2.59 18.03 -8.49
CA ALA A 65 -3.70 17.54 -7.70
C ALA A 65 -4.99 17.48 -8.53
N ALA A 66 -5.91 16.67 -8.06
CA ALA A 66 -7.27 16.59 -8.59
C ALA A 66 -8.28 16.46 -7.46
N SER A 67 -9.47 17.00 -7.68
CA SER A 67 -10.61 16.81 -6.79
C SER A 67 -11.76 16.13 -7.55
N ALA A 68 -12.40 15.15 -6.87
CA ALA A 68 -13.57 14.45 -7.38
C ALA A 68 -14.70 14.52 -6.34
N ALA A 69 -15.87 15.00 -6.73
CA ALA A 69 -17.02 15.08 -5.83
C ALA A 69 -17.73 13.72 -5.73
N ALA A 70 -18.07 13.29 -4.51
CA ALA A 70 -18.94 12.13 -4.32
C ALA A 70 -20.33 12.42 -4.96
N GLY A 71 -20.78 11.55 -5.83
CA GLY A 71 -22.05 11.76 -6.56
C GLY A 71 -21.90 12.24 -8.00
N GLY A 72 -20.68 12.36 -8.51
CA GLY A 72 -20.40 12.76 -9.88
C GLY A 72 -20.07 14.26 -9.99
N GLY A 73 -19.86 14.73 -11.21
CA GLY A 73 -19.43 16.12 -11.46
C GLY A 73 -18.05 16.22 -12.10
N GLY A 74 -17.42 15.05 -12.31
CA GLY A 74 -16.13 14.94 -12.97
C GLY A 74 -14.94 15.26 -12.08
N VAL A 75 -13.75 15.11 -12.64
CA VAL A 75 -12.47 15.38 -11.98
C VAL A 75 -12.01 16.80 -12.34
N ARG A 76 -11.64 17.57 -11.35
CA ARG A 76 -11.14 18.95 -11.52
C ARG A 76 -9.65 19.00 -11.19
N PRO A 77 -8.79 19.36 -12.15
CA PRO A 77 -7.36 19.51 -11.88
C PRO A 77 -7.08 20.74 -11.01
N SER A 78 -6.05 20.65 -10.20
CA SER A 78 -5.52 21.74 -9.41
C SER A 78 -4.01 21.55 -9.19
N GLN A 79 -3.37 22.49 -8.54
CA GLN A 79 -1.98 22.40 -8.12
C GLN A 79 -1.93 22.67 -6.63
N SER A 80 -1.24 21.80 -5.89
CA SER A 80 -0.95 21.99 -4.48
C SER A 80 0.52 22.39 -4.27
N SER A 81 0.90 22.56 -3.03
CA SER A 81 2.27 22.85 -2.61
C SER A 81 2.71 21.88 -1.51
N ALA A 82 4.01 21.78 -1.26
CA ALA A 82 4.55 20.97 -0.17
C ALA A 82 3.97 21.41 1.20
N ALA A 83 3.80 22.73 1.40
CA ALA A 83 3.25 23.29 2.63
C ALA A 83 1.79 22.91 2.84
N GLU A 84 0.95 23.01 1.80
CA GLU A 84 -0.46 22.63 1.86
C GLU A 84 -0.63 21.11 2.07
N VAL A 85 0.19 20.28 1.41
CA VAL A 85 0.20 18.84 1.62
C VAL A 85 0.58 18.51 3.06
N GLN A 86 1.62 19.16 3.59
CA GLN A 86 2.05 18.95 4.97
C GLN A 86 0.98 19.40 5.97
N ALA A 87 0.34 20.55 5.72
CA ALA A 87 -0.73 21.05 6.59
C ALA A 87 -1.96 20.13 6.61
N ARG A 88 -2.34 19.59 5.46
CA ARG A 88 -3.57 18.79 5.31
C ARG A 88 -3.36 17.30 5.58
N PHE A 89 -2.24 16.74 5.14
CA PHE A 89 -1.98 15.30 5.16
C PHE A 89 -0.78 14.91 6.03
N GLY A 90 -0.08 15.88 6.65
CA GLY A 90 1.16 15.63 7.37
C GLY A 90 1.05 14.56 8.46
N ALA A 91 -0.04 14.57 9.24
CA ALA A 91 -0.28 13.54 10.24
C ALA A 91 -0.47 12.13 9.62
N ALA A 92 -1.22 12.04 8.52
CA ALA A 92 -1.41 10.78 7.81
C ALA A 92 -0.12 10.29 7.15
N LEU A 93 0.65 11.20 6.56
CA LEU A 93 1.95 10.87 5.94
C LEU A 93 2.98 10.40 6.98
N ALA A 94 2.97 11.00 8.17
CA ALA A 94 3.83 10.59 9.28
C ALA A 94 3.45 9.23 9.89
N ALA A 95 2.18 8.84 9.76
CA ALA A 95 1.67 7.55 10.22
C ALA A 95 1.89 6.41 9.19
N LEU A 96 2.34 6.72 7.97
CA LEU A 96 2.65 5.68 6.98
C LEU A 96 3.82 4.82 7.45
N PRO A 97 3.74 3.49 7.29
CA PRO A 97 4.87 2.63 7.56
C PRO A 97 6.06 2.97 6.64
N PRO A 98 7.29 2.67 7.05
CA PRO A 98 8.46 2.78 6.18
C PRO A 98 8.25 1.99 4.89
N ARG A 99 8.75 2.51 3.76
CA ARG A 99 8.71 1.77 2.49
C ARG A 99 9.44 0.43 2.64
N PRO A 100 9.04 -0.62 1.89
CA PRO A 100 9.79 -1.86 1.85
C PRO A 100 11.25 -1.62 1.46
N ALA A 101 12.16 -2.26 2.17
CA ALA A 101 13.58 -2.28 1.84
C ALA A 101 13.93 -3.63 1.20
N SER A 102 14.65 -3.60 0.07
CA SER A 102 15.06 -4.79 -0.66
C SER A 102 16.58 -4.96 -0.60
N PHE A 103 17.02 -6.19 -0.39
CA PHE A 103 18.42 -6.58 -0.32
C PHE A 103 18.66 -7.77 -1.23
N VAL A 104 19.80 -7.82 -1.91
CA VAL A 104 20.17 -8.93 -2.78
C VAL A 104 21.42 -9.60 -2.23
N LEU A 105 21.37 -10.91 -2.11
CA LEU A 105 22.47 -11.77 -1.66
C LEU A 105 22.90 -12.69 -2.80
N TYR A 106 24.20 -12.81 -3.00
CA TYR A 106 24.80 -13.71 -3.97
C TYR A 106 25.58 -14.83 -3.29
N PHE A 107 25.63 -15.98 -3.94
CA PHE A 107 26.37 -17.13 -3.49
C PHE A 107 27.70 -17.26 -4.23
N VAL A 108 28.69 -17.85 -3.56
CA VAL A 108 29.94 -18.26 -4.20
C VAL A 108 29.61 -19.33 -5.25
N GLU A 109 30.26 -19.26 -6.40
CA GLU A 109 30.01 -20.16 -7.51
C GLU A 109 30.21 -21.64 -7.09
N GLY A 110 29.21 -22.46 -7.44
CA GLY A 110 29.21 -23.89 -7.10
C GLY A 110 29.09 -24.21 -5.61
N ARG A 111 28.77 -23.24 -4.76
CA ARG A 111 28.63 -23.42 -3.30
C ARG A 111 27.35 -22.78 -2.79
N ASP A 112 26.84 -23.31 -1.66
CA ASP A 112 25.70 -22.70 -0.94
C ASP A 112 26.18 -21.73 0.16
N THR A 113 27.36 -21.12 -0.02
CA THR A 113 27.90 -20.11 0.89
C THR A 113 27.78 -18.73 0.28
N LEU A 114 27.39 -17.74 1.08
CA LEU A 114 27.32 -16.34 0.65
C LEU A 114 28.70 -15.78 0.34
N THR A 115 28.77 -14.86 -0.63
CA THR A 115 29.96 -14.03 -0.86
C THR A 115 30.22 -13.12 0.34
N ASP A 116 31.45 -12.63 0.49
CA ASP A 116 31.78 -11.74 1.63
C ASP A 116 31.00 -10.42 1.55
N GLU A 117 30.77 -9.90 0.36
CA GLU A 117 29.90 -8.74 0.15
C GLU A 117 28.46 -9.02 0.61
N SER A 118 27.92 -10.22 0.31
CA SER A 118 26.58 -10.61 0.72
C SER A 118 26.47 -10.80 2.23
N LYS A 119 27.52 -11.26 2.91
CA LYS A 119 27.56 -11.31 4.38
C LYS A 119 27.43 -9.91 5.00
N ALA A 120 28.10 -8.90 4.40
CA ALA A 120 27.94 -7.51 4.84
C ALA A 120 26.52 -6.96 4.58
N VAL A 121 25.85 -7.44 3.52
CA VAL A 121 24.45 -7.10 3.27
C VAL A 121 23.53 -7.69 4.33
N VAL A 122 23.80 -8.92 4.80
CA VAL A 122 23.01 -9.55 5.89
C VAL A 122 22.99 -8.68 7.14
N GLU A 123 24.10 -8.06 7.52
CA GLU A 123 24.12 -7.15 8.68
C GLU A 123 23.21 -5.91 8.48
N ARG A 124 23.13 -5.41 7.26
CA ARG A 124 22.18 -4.32 6.93
C ARG A 124 20.73 -4.78 6.97
N VAL A 125 20.44 -6.03 6.59
CA VAL A 125 19.11 -6.63 6.74
C VAL A 125 18.69 -6.64 8.20
N PHE A 126 19.56 -7.07 9.12
CA PHE A 126 19.26 -7.06 10.55
C PHE A 126 19.05 -5.65 11.11
N ALA A 127 19.84 -4.67 10.68
CA ALA A 127 19.64 -3.28 11.06
C ALA A 127 18.27 -2.75 10.60
N GLU A 128 17.86 -3.08 9.38
CA GLU A 128 16.56 -2.69 8.84
C GLU A 128 15.39 -3.37 9.59
N ILE A 129 15.53 -4.66 9.90
CA ILE A 129 14.52 -5.40 10.69
C ILE A 129 14.37 -4.77 12.07
N ALA A 130 15.47 -4.47 12.74
CA ALA A 130 15.46 -3.86 14.08
C ALA A 130 14.86 -2.45 14.10
N ALA A 131 14.88 -1.73 12.99
CA ALA A 131 14.30 -0.39 12.86
C ALA A 131 12.77 -0.43 12.69
N ARG A 132 12.15 -1.62 12.50
CA ARG A 132 10.71 -1.77 12.27
C ARG A 132 10.01 -2.35 13.49
N PRO A 133 8.91 -1.75 13.95
CA PRO A 133 8.18 -2.25 15.13
C PRO A 133 7.47 -3.60 14.87
N ALA A 134 7.10 -3.88 13.63
CA ALA A 134 6.43 -5.12 13.23
C ALA A 134 6.94 -5.53 11.83
N PRO A 135 8.16 -6.10 11.73
CA PRO A 135 8.73 -6.46 10.45
C PRO A 135 8.02 -7.67 9.83
N ASP A 136 7.75 -7.61 8.52
CA ASP A 136 7.34 -8.74 7.68
C ASP A 136 8.42 -8.95 6.63
N ILE A 137 8.96 -10.16 6.55
CA ILE A 137 10.19 -10.47 5.81
C ILE A 137 9.88 -11.55 4.77
N ALA A 138 10.08 -11.23 3.50
CA ALA A 138 10.03 -12.20 2.43
C ALA A 138 11.46 -12.52 1.96
N VAL A 139 11.79 -13.81 1.92
CA VAL A 139 13.06 -14.34 1.41
C VAL A 139 12.76 -15.11 0.12
N ILE A 140 13.29 -14.65 -1.01
CA ILE A 140 12.93 -15.15 -2.34
C ILE A 140 14.20 -15.64 -3.03
N GLY A 141 14.28 -16.95 -3.32
CA GLY A 141 15.40 -17.55 -4.03
C GLY A 141 15.18 -17.58 -5.55
N HIS A 142 16.27 -17.39 -6.28
CA HIS A 142 16.31 -17.43 -7.75
C HIS A 142 17.49 -18.26 -8.24
N THR A 143 17.37 -18.77 -9.48
CA THR A 143 18.45 -19.44 -10.20
C THR A 143 18.69 -18.76 -11.56
N ASP A 144 19.78 -19.12 -12.23
CA ASP A 144 19.87 -18.95 -13.67
C ASP A 144 19.05 -20.02 -14.40
N SER A 145 19.10 -20.02 -15.73
CA SER A 145 18.33 -20.94 -16.57
C SER A 145 19.04 -22.29 -16.85
N VAL A 146 20.13 -22.59 -16.14
CA VAL A 146 20.83 -23.88 -16.31
C VAL A 146 20.10 -25.00 -15.59
N GLY A 147 19.79 -26.08 -16.29
CA GLY A 147 19.12 -27.25 -15.75
C GLY A 147 17.62 -27.31 -16.02
N SER A 148 16.88 -28.09 -15.26
CA SER A 148 15.43 -28.17 -15.42
C SER A 148 14.71 -27.17 -14.50
N ALA A 149 13.58 -26.64 -14.94
CA ALA A 149 12.74 -25.74 -14.16
C ALA A 149 12.38 -26.34 -12.77
N THR A 150 12.07 -27.64 -12.70
CA THR A 150 11.77 -28.33 -11.43
C THR A 150 12.98 -28.35 -10.49
N ALA A 151 14.18 -28.59 -11.02
CA ALA A 151 15.41 -28.56 -10.22
C ALA A 151 15.72 -27.13 -9.74
N ASN A 152 15.52 -26.14 -10.61
CA ASN A 152 15.71 -24.72 -10.31
C ASN A 152 14.71 -24.22 -9.25
N ASP A 153 13.45 -24.67 -9.29
CA ASP A 153 12.45 -24.39 -8.25
C ASP A 153 12.90 -24.94 -6.89
N ALA A 154 13.33 -26.20 -6.84
CA ALA A 154 13.79 -26.83 -5.61
C ALA A 154 15.05 -26.14 -5.05
N LEU A 155 16.06 -25.87 -5.90
CA LEU A 155 17.30 -25.22 -5.51
C LEU A 155 17.07 -23.78 -5.00
N SER A 156 16.21 -23.01 -5.68
CA SER A 156 15.89 -21.65 -5.25
C SER A 156 15.20 -21.62 -3.89
N LEU A 157 14.25 -22.53 -3.65
CA LEU A 157 13.59 -22.67 -2.36
C LEU A 157 14.59 -23.10 -1.26
N GLN A 158 15.46 -24.07 -1.55
CA GLN A 158 16.50 -24.51 -0.60
C GLN A 158 17.39 -23.34 -0.15
N ARG A 159 17.80 -22.48 -1.08
CA ARG A 159 18.60 -21.30 -0.78
C ARG A 159 17.82 -20.28 0.06
N ALA A 160 16.57 -20.00 -0.28
CA ALA A 160 15.72 -19.13 0.51
C ALA A 160 15.53 -19.64 1.94
N GLU A 161 15.28 -20.95 2.12
CA GLU A 161 15.17 -21.59 3.42
C GLU A 161 16.47 -21.58 4.22
N ALA A 162 17.64 -21.63 3.57
CA ALA A 162 18.92 -21.50 4.25
C ALA A 162 19.08 -20.12 4.87
N ILE A 163 18.76 -19.07 4.13
CA ILE A 163 18.75 -17.68 4.64
C ILE A 163 17.70 -17.51 5.74
N ARG A 164 16.47 -18.04 5.54
CA ARG A 164 15.44 -18.02 6.58
C ARG A 164 15.96 -18.62 7.89
N ARG A 165 16.58 -19.79 7.85
CA ARG A 165 17.16 -20.42 9.05
C ARG A 165 18.20 -19.53 9.74
N GLU A 166 19.05 -18.84 8.98
CA GLU A 166 20.03 -17.90 9.52
C GLU A 166 19.34 -16.73 10.26
N LEU A 167 18.29 -16.16 9.66
CA LEU A 167 17.49 -15.11 10.31
C LEU A 167 16.87 -15.59 11.63
N LEU A 168 16.28 -16.79 11.64
CA LEU A 168 15.69 -17.39 12.85
C LEU A 168 16.73 -17.67 13.95
N GLN A 169 17.92 -18.19 13.57
CA GLN A 169 19.02 -18.45 14.52
C GLN A 169 19.52 -17.17 15.21
N ARG A 170 19.39 -16.03 14.55
CA ARG A 170 19.74 -14.72 15.08
C ARG A 170 18.57 -14.00 15.78
N GLY A 171 17.47 -14.72 16.08
CA GLY A 171 16.37 -14.28 16.93
C GLY A 171 15.18 -13.65 16.23
N ILE A 172 15.10 -13.73 14.89
CA ILE A 172 13.88 -13.27 14.19
C ILE A 172 12.76 -14.29 14.41
N VAL A 173 11.55 -13.80 14.68
CA VAL A 173 10.38 -14.63 14.97
C VAL A 173 9.92 -15.36 13.70
N PRO A 174 9.63 -16.67 13.75
CA PRO A 174 9.30 -17.49 12.57
C PRO A 174 8.10 -16.97 11.78
N GLU A 175 7.10 -16.42 12.47
CA GLU A 175 5.87 -15.89 11.88
C GLU A 175 6.13 -14.67 10.98
N ASN A 176 7.23 -13.98 11.21
CA ASN A 176 7.61 -12.78 10.47
C ASN A 176 8.44 -13.08 9.22
N VAL A 177 8.82 -14.35 8.96
CA VAL A 177 9.71 -14.70 7.84
C VAL A 177 9.09 -15.76 6.95
N GLN A 178 8.88 -15.42 5.69
CA GLN A 178 8.42 -16.34 4.66
C GLN A 178 9.54 -16.60 3.65
N ALA A 179 9.75 -17.88 3.28
CA ALA A 179 10.69 -18.27 2.24
C ALA A 179 9.93 -18.81 1.01
N SER A 180 10.41 -18.46 -0.17
CA SER A 180 9.87 -18.96 -1.44
C SER A 180 10.97 -19.14 -2.49
N GLY A 181 10.76 -20.07 -3.43
CA GLY A 181 11.61 -20.26 -4.61
C GLY A 181 10.89 -19.80 -5.87
N ARG A 182 11.60 -19.10 -6.72
CA ARG A 182 11.12 -18.66 -8.05
C ARG A 182 11.83 -19.38 -9.18
N GLY A 183 12.88 -20.17 -8.88
CA GLY A 183 13.69 -20.80 -9.91
C GLY A 183 14.20 -19.78 -10.92
N GLU A 184 14.04 -20.10 -12.19
CA GLU A 184 14.41 -19.28 -13.34
C GLU A 184 13.29 -18.37 -13.86
N ARG A 185 12.11 -18.35 -13.21
CA ARG A 185 10.93 -17.59 -13.69
C ARG A 185 11.10 -16.07 -13.65
N GLU A 186 11.99 -15.57 -12.80
CA GLU A 186 12.21 -14.15 -12.59
C GLU A 186 13.71 -13.84 -12.73
N LEU A 187 14.20 -13.88 -13.97
CA LEU A 187 15.60 -13.56 -14.27
C LEU A 187 15.86 -12.06 -14.08
N LEU A 188 16.90 -11.71 -13.32
CA LEU A 188 17.37 -10.34 -13.20
C LEU A 188 18.01 -9.87 -14.52
N VAL A 189 18.74 -10.77 -15.16
CA VAL A 189 19.34 -10.60 -16.47
C VAL A 189 18.68 -11.61 -17.40
N PRO A 190 17.91 -11.16 -18.41
CA PRO A 190 17.32 -12.06 -19.38
C PRO A 190 18.38 -12.88 -20.10
N THR A 191 18.21 -14.20 -20.11
CA THR A 191 19.08 -15.15 -20.84
C THR A 191 18.22 -16.14 -21.61
N ALA A 192 18.80 -16.79 -22.60
CA ALA A 192 18.20 -17.99 -23.19
C ALA A 192 18.24 -19.16 -22.19
N ASP A 193 17.54 -20.26 -22.49
CA ASP A 193 17.56 -21.47 -21.70
C ASP A 193 18.97 -22.07 -21.65
N ASN A 194 19.32 -22.67 -20.51
CA ASN A 194 20.60 -23.30 -20.24
C ASN A 194 21.84 -22.36 -20.36
N VAL A 195 21.65 -21.08 -20.08
CA VAL A 195 22.73 -20.10 -20.00
C VAL A 195 23.05 -19.75 -18.56
N ALA A 196 24.32 -19.95 -18.16
CA ALA A 196 24.79 -19.58 -16.82
C ALA A 196 24.93 -18.06 -16.69
N GLU A 197 24.27 -17.48 -15.72
CA GLU A 197 24.35 -16.06 -15.38
C GLU A 197 24.43 -15.89 -13.86
N PRO A 198 25.60 -15.56 -13.31
CA PRO A 198 25.79 -15.44 -11.86
C PRO A 198 24.84 -14.45 -11.18
N ARG A 199 24.46 -13.36 -11.85
CA ARG A 199 23.54 -12.35 -11.30
C ARG A 199 22.12 -12.87 -11.12
N ASN A 200 21.74 -13.94 -11.83
CA ASN A 200 20.45 -14.60 -11.64
C ASN A 200 20.47 -15.55 -10.43
N ARG A 201 21.64 -16.06 -10.01
CA ARG A 201 21.79 -16.94 -8.84
C ARG A 201 21.84 -16.14 -7.55
N ARG A 202 20.69 -15.67 -7.08
CA ARG A 202 20.56 -14.75 -5.96
C ARG A 202 19.44 -15.13 -5.00
N VAL A 203 19.48 -14.55 -3.81
CA VAL A 203 18.34 -14.48 -2.89
C VAL A 203 18.00 -13.00 -2.67
N GLU A 204 16.75 -12.67 -2.80
CA GLU A 204 16.21 -11.35 -2.46
C GLU A 204 15.57 -11.40 -1.07
N ILE A 205 15.84 -10.40 -0.23
CA ILE A 205 15.18 -10.22 1.05
C ILE A 205 14.44 -8.91 1.00
N ILE A 206 13.12 -8.95 1.23
CA ILE A 206 12.26 -7.77 1.29
C ILE A 206 11.79 -7.64 2.73
N VAL A 207 12.08 -6.49 3.36
CA VAL A 207 11.65 -6.13 4.71
C VAL A 207 10.56 -5.07 4.61
N ARG A 208 9.37 -5.38 5.08
CA ARG A 208 8.16 -4.53 5.05
C ARG A 208 7.73 -4.14 6.45
#